data_b5a15f798a7aa3d8b55e80ab28f99bbc
#
_entry.id   b5a15f798a7aa3d8b55e80ab28f99bbc
#
_cell.length_a   1.000
_cell.length_b   1.000
_cell.length_c   1.000
_cell.angle_alpha   90.00
_cell.angle_beta   90.00
_cell.angle_gamma   90.00
#
_symmetry.space_group_name_H-M   'P 1'
#
loop_
_entity.id
_entity.type
_entity.pdbx_description
1 polymer ?
#
loop_
_entity_poly.entity_id
_entity_poly.type
_entity_poly.pdbx_seq_one_letter_code
_entity_poly.pdbx_strand_id
1 'polypeptide(L)'
;TLYGMTGGEPGAIMVSGTGSMGLAQDPKGRLHVVAGWGRLIEWEGSGYFIASRGLRAALRYYEGTGPKTVLLEEMKRYFGIQDPRDFVLRYYADSTAFPDVAGFAKVVGDAAGQDEEAKKILLECGDILVTGMCTLLQKAGLTDCKVGVYGSVLLENSLVRKVFERGVLEAWPRVTIMVPKLKPEAAALQYSMEKEGV
;
A
#
# COMPACT_ATOMS: atom_id res chain seq x y z
N THR A 1 1.91 -1.74 15.85
CA THR A 1 0.96 -2.62 15.13
C THR A 1 1.43 -4.07 15.12
N LEU A 2 2.69 -4.38 14.70
CA LEU A 2 3.23 -5.75 14.74
C LEU A 2 3.10 -6.36 16.13
N TYR A 3 3.61 -5.68 17.16
CA TYR A 3 3.53 -6.10 18.56
C TYR A 3 2.09 -6.38 19.04
N GLY A 4 1.14 -5.48 18.74
CA GLY A 4 -0.27 -5.68 19.11
C GLY A 4 -0.96 -6.86 18.41
N MET A 5 -0.35 -7.44 17.37
CA MET A 5 -0.80 -8.66 16.73
C MET A 5 -0.10 -9.90 17.27
N THR A 6 1.19 -9.81 17.53
CA THR A 6 2.04 -10.96 17.87
C THR A 6 2.25 -11.13 19.38
N GLY A 7 2.03 -10.06 20.19
CA GLY A 7 2.39 -10.07 21.62
C GLY A 7 3.90 -10.20 21.85
N GLY A 8 4.72 -9.76 20.90
CA GLY A 8 6.18 -9.91 20.94
C GLY A 8 6.70 -11.22 20.34
N GLU A 9 5.83 -12.14 19.94
CA GLU A 9 6.22 -13.35 19.23
C GLU A 9 6.73 -13.05 17.81
N PRO A 10 7.53 -13.95 17.20
CA PRO A 10 7.97 -13.81 15.81
C PRO A 10 6.80 -13.68 14.85
N GLY A 11 6.92 -12.74 13.88
CA GLY A 11 5.88 -12.49 12.89
C GLY A 11 6.22 -11.33 11.98
N ALA A 12 5.35 -11.06 11.03
CA ALA A 12 5.54 -10.00 10.05
C ALA A 12 4.25 -9.19 9.84
N ILE A 13 4.39 -7.95 9.37
CA ILE A 13 3.27 -7.11 8.97
C ILE A 13 3.62 -6.34 7.70
N MET A 14 2.66 -6.24 6.79
CA MET A 14 2.70 -5.33 5.65
C MET A 14 1.71 -4.20 5.88
N VAL A 15 2.20 -2.98 5.79
CA VAL A 15 1.39 -1.77 5.87
C VAL A 15 1.36 -1.13 4.49
N SER A 16 0.17 -0.86 3.97
CA SER A 16 -0.03 -0.14 2.71
C SER A 16 -1.21 0.82 2.84
N GLY A 17 -0.88 2.09 2.98
CA GLY A 17 -1.77 3.26 3.01
C GLY A 17 -1.25 4.32 2.05
N THR A 18 -1.09 5.57 2.49
CA THR A 18 -0.44 6.64 1.68
C THR A 18 0.96 6.22 1.23
N GLY A 19 1.73 5.60 2.12
CA GLY A 19 3.00 4.92 1.84
C GLY A 19 2.90 3.42 2.10
N SER A 20 4.01 2.69 1.92
CA SER A 20 4.09 1.26 2.19
C SER A 20 5.35 0.90 2.97
N MET A 21 5.27 -0.09 3.85
CA MET A 21 6.42 -0.71 4.50
C MET A 21 6.08 -2.09 5.04
N GLY A 22 7.07 -2.97 5.07
CA GLY A 22 7.02 -4.24 5.77
C GLY A 22 7.94 -4.27 6.98
N LEU A 23 7.48 -4.86 8.09
CA LEU A 23 8.25 -5.05 9.31
C LEU A 23 8.09 -6.50 9.78
N ALA A 24 9.18 -7.16 10.15
CA ALA A 24 9.16 -8.47 10.78
C ALA A 24 10.05 -8.51 12.02
N GLN A 25 9.67 -9.33 12.98
CA GLN A 25 10.51 -9.71 14.12
C GLN A 25 10.87 -11.18 13.98
N ASP A 26 12.17 -11.49 14.00
CA ASP A 26 12.67 -12.86 13.93
C ASP A 26 12.63 -13.55 15.31
N PRO A 27 12.90 -14.88 15.39
CA PRO A 27 12.91 -15.62 16.66
C PRO A 27 13.96 -15.15 17.67
N LYS A 28 14.91 -14.32 17.26
CA LYS A 28 15.91 -13.71 18.14
C LYS A 28 15.55 -12.29 18.58
N GLY A 29 14.32 -11.84 18.24
CA GLY A 29 13.82 -10.49 18.54
C GLY A 29 14.38 -9.39 17.64
N ARG A 30 15.15 -9.69 16.59
CA ARG A 30 15.70 -8.69 15.68
C ARG A 30 14.63 -8.25 14.68
N LEU A 31 14.62 -6.95 14.40
CA LEU A 31 13.69 -6.35 13.45
C LEU A 31 14.29 -6.32 12.05
N HIS A 32 13.48 -6.68 11.08
CA HIS A 32 13.76 -6.63 9.64
C HIS A 32 12.76 -5.71 8.97
N VAL A 33 13.22 -4.88 8.04
CA VAL A 33 12.40 -3.90 7.34
C VAL A 33 12.57 -4.07 5.83
N VAL A 34 11.47 -3.86 5.10
CA VAL A 34 11.42 -3.76 3.63
C VAL A 34 10.58 -2.55 3.28
N ALA A 35 10.99 -1.78 2.28
CA ALA A 35 10.39 -0.50 1.89
C ALA A 35 10.44 0.57 3.00
N GLY A 36 9.60 1.58 2.94
CA GLY A 36 9.53 2.62 3.97
C GLY A 36 10.53 3.76 3.80
N TRP A 37 11.15 3.92 2.63
CA TRP A 37 12.11 4.98 2.32
C TRP A 37 11.46 6.36 2.09
N GLY A 38 10.13 6.40 2.13
CA GLY A 38 9.37 7.62 1.92
C GLY A 38 9.10 7.94 0.44
N ARG A 39 8.08 8.77 0.23
CA ARG A 39 7.50 9.06 -1.09
C ARG A 39 8.45 9.66 -2.14
N LEU A 40 9.58 10.21 -1.73
CA LEU A 40 10.57 10.78 -2.67
C LEU A 40 11.48 9.72 -3.28
N ILE A 41 11.65 8.61 -2.59
CA ILE A 41 12.57 7.52 -2.99
C ILE A 41 11.78 6.30 -3.44
N GLU A 42 10.81 5.89 -2.63
CA GLU A 42 10.06 4.68 -2.83
C GLU A 42 8.62 4.85 -2.33
N TRP A 43 7.67 4.64 -3.23
CA TRP A 43 6.23 4.63 -2.92
C TRP A 43 5.53 3.37 -3.42
N GLU A 44 6.30 2.39 -3.91
CA GLU A 44 5.79 1.17 -4.53
C GLU A 44 4.88 0.39 -3.59
N GLY A 45 3.79 -0.15 -4.12
CA GLY A 45 2.80 -0.88 -3.32
C GLY A 45 1.95 -0.01 -2.39
N SER A 46 1.87 1.31 -2.61
CA SER A 46 1.13 2.26 -1.77
C SER A 46 -0.03 2.92 -2.50
N GLY A 47 -0.86 3.66 -1.76
CA GLY A 47 -1.89 4.51 -2.35
C GLY A 47 -1.30 5.59 -3.25
N TYR A 48 -0.16 6.17 -2.88
CA TYR A 48 0.54 7.12 -3.74
C TYR A 48 1.03 6.47 -5.04
N PHE A 49 1.51 5.23 -5.01
CA PHE A 49 1.86 4.44 -6.20
C PHE A 49 0.64 4.27 -7.11
N ILE A 50 -0.47 3.77 -6.58
CA ILE A 50 -1.70 3.56 -7.34
C ILE A 50 -2.17 4.87 -7.98
N ALA A 51 -2.22 5.95 -7.20
CA ALA A 51 -2.65 7.26 -7.67
C ALA A 51 -1.73 7.81 -8.77
N SER A 52 -0.42 7.80 -8.57
CA SER A 52 0.54 8.31 -9.54
C SER A 52 0.51 7.53 -10.87
N ARG A 53 0.36 6.21 -10.80
CA ARG A 53 0.17 5.36 -11.98
C ARG A 53 -1.15 5.66 -12.70
N GLY A 54 -2.24 5.85 -11.93
CA GLY A 54 -3.55 6.23 -12.47
C GLY A 54 -3.53 7.59 -13.18
N LEU A 55 -2.93 8.60 -12.56
CA LEU A 55 -2.73 9.91 -13.18
C LEU A 55 -1.89 9.82 -14.45
N ARG A 56 -0.81 9.04 -14.41
CA ARG A 56 0.03 8.83 -15.59
C ARG A 56 -0.74 8.14 -16.72
N ALA A 57 -1.58 7.16 -16.43
CA ALA A 57 -2.45 6.51 -17.43
C ALA A 57 -3.44 7.50 -18.04
N ALA A 58 -4.08 8.34 -17.23
CA ALA A 58 -4.96 9.41 -17.66
C ALA A 58 -4.26 10.39 -18.61
N LEU A 59 -3.06 10.87 -18.23
CA LEU A 59 -2.29 11.82 -19.04
C LEU A 59 -1.80 11.19 -20.35
N ARG A 60 -1.35 9.94 -20.34
CA ARG A 60 -0.96 9.24 -21.59
C ARG A 60 -2.13 9.08 -22.56
N TYR A 61 -3.33 8.80 -22.05
CA TYR A 61 -4.52 8.79 -22.89
C TYR A 61 -4.83 10.17 -23.45
N TYR A 62 -4.77 11.22 -22.64
CA TYR A 62 -4.94 12.61 -23.09
C TYR A 62 -3.96 13.02 -24.20
N GLU A 63 -2.72 12.59 -24.10
CA GLU A 63 -1.65 12.85 -25.08
C GLU A 63 -1.71 11.95 -26.32
N GLY A 64 -2.57 10.93 -26.34
CA GLY A 64 -2.65 9.94 -27.43
C GLY A 64 -1.48 8.94 -27.43
N THR A 65 -0.70 8.85 -26.35
CA THR A 65 0.45 7.95 -26.20
C THR A 65 0.12 6.67 -25.40
N GLY A 66 -1.10 6.57 -24.87
CA GLY A 66 -1.60 5.44 -24.08
C GLY A 66 -2.98 4.98 -24.49
N PRO A 67 -3.41 3.82 -23.99
CA PRO A 67 -4.73 3.26 -24.27
C PRO A 67 -5.84 4.14 -23.67
N LYS A 68 -7.06 3.94 -24.19
CA LYS A 68 -8.26 4.57 -23.65
C LYS A 68 -8.47 4.14 -22.20
N THR A 69 -8.80 5.10 -21.34
CA THR A 69 -9.09 4.87 -19.92
C THR A 69 -10.14 5.87 -19.42
N VAL A 70 -10.98 5.46 -18.49
CA VAL A 70 -11.92 6.36 -17.80
C VAL A 70 -11.20 7.28 -16.80
N LEU A 71 -9.97 6.96 -16.42
CA LEU A 71 -9.19 7.70 -15.43
C LEU A 71 -8.95 9.16 -15.81
N LEU A 72 -9.01 9.52 -17.11
CA LEU A 72 -8.90 10.91 -17.57
C LEU A 72 -10.06 11.76 -17.04
N GLU A 73 -11.28 11.32 -17.25
CA GLU A 73 -12.46 12.06 -16.79
C GLU A 73 -12.59 12.00 -15.25
N GLU A 74 -12.19 10.89 -14.65
CA GLU A 74 -12.12 10.76 -13.19
C GLU A 74 -11.08 11.70 -12.57
N MET A 75 -9.91 11.86 -13.20
CA MET A 75 -8.89 12.83 -12.80
C MET A 75 -9.45 14.25 -12.82
N LYS A 76 -10.09 14.65 -13.93
CA LYS A 76 -10.69 15.98 -14.05
C LYS A 76 -11.72 16.23 -12.96
N ARG A 77 -12.60 15.25 -12.70
CA ARG A 77 -13.63 15.32 -11.67
C ARG A 77 -13.04 15.42 -10.26
N TYR A 78 -12.08 14.57 -9.94
CA TYR A 78 -11.46 14.49 -8.61
C TYR A 78 -10.72 15.77 -8.24
N PHE A 79 -9.94 16.33 -9.20
CA PHE A 79 -9.17 17.54 -8.98
C PHE A 79 -9.92 18.84 -9.32
N GLY A 80 -11.15 18.76 -9.83
CA GLY A 80 -11.95 19.94 -10.21
C GLY A 80 -11.30 20.76 -11.32
N ILE A 81 -10.69 20.10 -12.32
CA ILE A 81 -10.01 20.74 -13.46
C ILE A 81 -10.73 20.38 -14.77
N GLN A 82 -10.63 21.26 -15.76
CA GLN A 82 -11.17 20.99 -17.12
C GLN A 82 -10.05 20.53 -18.05
N ASP A 83 -8.94 21.22 -18.05
CA ASP A 83 -7.75 20.82 -18.80
C ASP A 83 -6.78 20.08 -17.86
N PRO A 84 -6.30 18.86 -18.23
CA PRO A 84 -5.28 18.15 -17.45
C PRO A 84 -4.00 18.95 -17.19
N ARG A 85 -3.68 19.93 -18.05
CA ARG A 85 -2.54 20.84 -17.85
C ARG A 85 -2.67 21.74 -16.62
N ASP A 86 -3.90 22.04 -16.18
CA ASP A 86 -4.16 22.79 -14.94
C ASP A 86 -3.66 22.06 -13.70
N PHE A 87 -3.58 20.72 -13.77
CA PHE A 87 -2.99 19.92 -12.70
C PHE A 87 -1.53 20.31 -12.44
N VAL A 88 -0.74 20.48 -13.50
CA VAL A 88 0.67 20.87 -13.40
C VAL A 88 0.80 22.25 -12.80
N LEU A 89 -0.01 23.21 -13.29
CA LEU A 89 0.03 24.59 -12.79
C LEU A 89 -0.30 24.66 -11.30
N ARG A 90 -1.33 23.93 -10.85
CA ARG A 90 -1.70 23.86 -9.43
C ARG A 90 -0.65 23.16 -8.58
N TYR A 91 -0.04 22.09 -9.09
CA TYR A 91 0.96 21.32 -8.36
C TYR A 91 2.22 22.12 -8.06
N TYR A 92 2.68 22.94 -9.02
CA TYR A 92 3.90 23.74 -8.85
C TYR A 92 3.64 25.13 -8.26
N ALA A 93 2.41 25.64 -8.28
CA ALA A 93 2.07 26.96 -7.73
C ALA A 93 2.08 26.99 -6.21
N ASP A 94 1.55 25.94 -5.56
CA ASP A 94 1.48 25.83 -4.10
C ASP A 94 1.52 24.37 -3.67
N SER A 95 2.68 23.93 -3.17
CA SER A 95 2.87 22.56 -2.70
C SER A 95 2.07 22.22 -1.43
N THR A 96 1.59 23.23 -0.70
CA THR A 96 0.78 23.05 0.52
C THR A 96 -0.72 22.96 0.24
N ALA A 97 -1.17 23.59 -0.86
CA ALA A 97 -2.57 23.53 -1.33
C ALA A 97 -2.83 22.33 -2.27
N PHE A 98 -1.84 21.48 -2.47
CA PHE A 98 -1.96 20.33 -3.36
C PHE A 98 -2.99 19.33 -2.83
N PRO A 99 -4.01 18.99 -3.62
CA PRO A 99 -4.98 17.96 -3.23
C PRO A 99 -4.27 16.65 -2.91
N ASP A 100 -4.85 15.88 -2.01
CA ASP A 100 -4.32 14.56 -1.62
C ASP A 100 -4.19 13.63 -2.84
N VAL A 101 -3.01 13.60 -3.44
CA VAL A 101 -2.72 12.76 -4.60
C VAL A 101 -2.95 11.30 -4.26
N ALA A 102 -2.56 10.86 -3.08
CA ALA A 102 -2.75 9.48 -2.66
C ALA A 102 -4.22 9.09 -2.58
N GLY A 103 -5.13 10.05 -2.29
CA GLY A 103 -6.56 9.82 -2.28
C GLY A 103 -7.13 9.41 -3.64
N PHE A 104 -6.49 9.80 -4.75
CA PHE A 104 -6.88 9.34 -6.09
C PHE A 104 -6.76 7.81 -6.27
N ALA A 105 -6.02 7.12 -5.40
CA ALA A 105 -5.96 5.66 -5.38
C ALA A 105 -7.35 5.00 -5.21
N LYS A 106 -8.24 5.63 -4.44
CA LYS A 106 -9.61 5.15 -4.30
C LYS A 106 -10.36 5.20 -5.63
N VAL A 107 -10.21 6.30 -6.37
CA VAL A 107 -10.82 6.49 -7.70
C VAL A 107 -10.32 5.42 -8.69
N VAL A 108 -9.02 5.14 -8.68
CA VAL A 108 -8.44 4.04 -9.49
C VAL A 108 -9.03 2.69 -9.05
N GLY A 109 -9.19 2.47 -7.75
CA GLY A 109 -9.81 1.28 -7.19
C GLY A 109 -11.24 1.07 -7.68
N ASP A 110 -12.05 2.12 -7.61
CA ASP A 110 -13.45 2.11 -8.02
C ASP A 110 -13.60 1.90 -9.56
N ALA A 111 -12.64 2.38 -10.35
CA ALA A 111 -12.63 2.23 -11.81
C ALA A 111 -12.25 0.82 -12.30
N ALA A 112 -11.53 0.03 -11.50
CA ALA A 112 -10.92 -1.23 -11.93
C ALA A 112 -11.90 -2.31 -12.42
N GLY A 113 -13.18 -2.20 -12.06
CA GLY A 113 -14.23 -3.11 -12.55
C GLY A 113 -14.58 -2.93 -14.02
N GLN A 114 -14.28 -1.75 -14.61
CA GLN A 114 -14.64 -1.37 -15.97
C GLN A 114 -13.48 -0.81 -16.79
N ASP A 115 -12.29 -0.71 -16.20
CA ASP A 115 -11.10 -0.11 -16.82
C ASP A 115 -9.88 -1.00 -16.64
N GLU A 116 -9.34 -1.49 -17.77
CA GLU A 116 -8.21 -2.42 -17.76
C GLU A 116 -6.91 -1.75 -17.30
N GLU A 117 -6.70 -0.45 -17.50
CA GLU A 117 -5.51 0.24 -17.01
C GLU A 117 -5.57 0.37 -15.48
N ALA A 118 -6.73 0.73 -14.94
CA ALA A 118 -6.94 0.76 -13.49
C ALA A 118 -6.72 -0.62 -12.86
N LYS A 119 -7.28 -1.67 -13.47
CA LYS A 119 -7.11 -3.04 -13.01
C LYS A 119 -5.65 -3.49 -13.03
N LYS A 120 -4.89 -3.22 -14.10
CA LYS A 120 -3.46 -3.52 -14.20
C LYS A 120 -2.66 -2.86 -13.09
N ILE A 121 -2.94 -1.59 -12.78
CA ILE A 121 -2.27 -0.85 -11.71
C ILE A 121 -2.48 -1.53 -10.35
N LEU A 122 -3.70 -1.99 -10.07
CA LEU A 122 -3.99 -2.68 -8.80
C LEU A 122 -3.33 -4.06 -8.72
N LEU A 123 -3.28 -4.81 -9.82
CA LEU A 123 -2.58 -6.09 -9.88
C LEU A 123 -1.09 -5.88 -9.64
N GLU A 124 -0.46 -4.92 -10.32
CA GLU A 124 0.94 -4.55 -10.13
C GLU A 124 1.22 -4.16 -8.67
N CYS A 125 0.35 -3.36 -8.06
CA CYS A 125 0.46 -3.00 -6.65
C CYS A 125 0.45 -4.23 -5.73
N GLY A 126 -0.46 -5.17 -5.98
CA GLY A 126 -0.54 -6.43 -5.23
C GLY A 126 0.74 -7.26 -5.35
N ASP A 127 1.27 -7.42 -6.56
CA ASP A 127 2.48 -8.20 -6.83
C ASP A 127 3.73 -7.59 -6.17
N ILE A 128 3.82 -6.26 -6.15
CA ILE A 128 4.89 -5.54 -5.42
C ILE A 128 4.83 -5.85 -3.92
N LEU A 129 3.63 -5.80 -3.33
CA LEU A 129 3.45 -6.11 -1.90
C LEU A 129 3.76 -7.58 -1.59
N VAL A 130 3.41 -8.52 -2.49
CA VAL A 130 3.81 -9.95 -2.38
C VAL A 130 5.32 -10.08 -2.34
N THR A 131 6.01 -9.46 -3.31
CA THR A 131 7.47 -9.49 -3.40
C THR A 131 8.11 -8.95 -2.12
N GLY A 132 7.60 -7.82 -1.61
CA GLY A 132 8.06 -7.22 -0.35
C GLY A 132 7.88 -8.15 0.84
N MET A 133 6.70 -8.76 0.99
CA MET A 133 6.42 -9.69 2.10
C MET A 133 7.25 -10.96 2.01
N CYS A 134 7.36 -11.59 0.85
CA CYS A 134 8.18 -12.79 0.66
C CYS A 134 9.66 -12.51 0.98
N THR A 135 10.20 -11.38 0.53
CA THR A 135 11.56 -10.94 0.86
C THR A 135 11.74 -10.75 2.36
N LEU A 136 10.75 -10.14 3.02
CA LEU A 136 10.76 -9.89 4.46
C LEU A 136 10.76 -11.19 5.27
N LEU A 137 9.88 -12.13 4.93
CA LEU A 137 9.79 -13.46 5.57
C LEU A 137 11.11 -14.24 5.40
N GLN A 138 11.69 -14.20 4.20
CA GLN A 138 12.99 -14.83 3.93
C GLN A 138 14.11 -14.21 4.76
N LYS A 139 14.22 -12.88 4.82
CA LYS A 139 15.23 -12.17 5.64
C LYS A 139 15.10 -12.48 7.12
N ALA A 140 13.86 -12.60 7.63
CA ALA A 140 13.60 -12.91 9.02
C ALA A 140 13.67 -14.40 9.36
N GLY A 141 13.81 -15.28 8.35
CA GLY A 141 13.83 -16.74 8.54
C GLY A 141 12.50 -17.31 9.04
N LEU A 142 11.39 -16.66 8.70
CA LEU A 142 10.05 -17.03 9.15
C LEU A 142 9.36 -17.92 8.12
N THR A 143 8.92 -19.11 8.51
CA THR A 143 8.23 -20.08 7.65
C THR A 143 6.84 -20.45 8.12
N ASP A 144 6.57 -20.25 9.41
CA ASP A 144 5.29 -20.52 10.08
C ASP A 144 5.07 -19.40 11.10
N CYS A 145 4.27 -18.40 10.73
CA CYS A 145 4.06 -17.23 11.58
C CYS A 145 2.77 -16.48 11.20
N LYS A 146 2.41 -15.51 12.04
CA LYS A 146 1.35 -14.56 11.73
C LYS A 146 1.88 -13.47 10.81
N VAL A 147 1.13 -13.20 9.72
CA VAL A 147 1.38 -12.11 8.79
C VAL A 147 0.23 -11.12 8.88
N GLY A 148 0.51 -9.95 9.44
CA GLY A 148 -0.45 -8.85 9.54
C GLY A 148 -0.57 -8.08 8.24
N VAL A 149 -1.76 -7.52 7.99
CA VAL A 149 -2.01 -6.56 6.92
C VAL A 149 -2.69 -5.33 7.50
N TYR A 150 -2.24 -4.14 7.11
CA TYR A 150 -2.76 -2.89 7.61
C TYR A 150 -2.69 -1.78 6.55
N GLY A 151 -3.47 -0.69 6.75
CA GLY A 151 -3.56 0.44 5.84
C GLY A 151 -4.67 0.30 4.80
N SER A 152 -5.17 1.44 4.32
CA SER A 152 -6.38 1.52 3.48
C SER A 152 -6.27 0.71 2.18
N VAL A 153 -5.10 0.65 1.55
CA VAL A 153 -4.91 -0.14 0.31
C VAL A 153 -5.17 -1.63 0.56
N LEU A 154 -4.59 -2.20 1.62
CA LEU A 154 -4.79 -3.62 1.94
C LEU A 154 -6.12 -3.92 2.64
N LEU A 155 -6.73 -2.95 3.32
CA LEU A 155 -7.99 -3.18 4.04
C LEU A 155 -9.23 -2.91 3.18
N GLU A 156 -9.17 -1.95 2.26
CA GLU A 156 -10.33 -1.47 1.51
C GLU A 156 -10.32 -1.89 0.03
N ASN A 157 -9.14 -2.14 -0.57
CA ASN A 157 -9.07 -2.59 -1.95
C ASN A 157 -9.04 -4.12 -2.04
N SER A 158 -10.19 -4.71 -2.36
CA SER A 158 -10.36 -6.17 -2.40
C SER A 158 -9.49 -6.85 -3.46
N LEU A 159 -9.17 -6.19 -4.58
CA LEU A 159 -8.35 -6.76 -5.65
C LEU A 159 -6.89 -6.85 -5.22
N VAL A 160 -6.32 -5.74 -4.71
CA VAL A 160 -4.95 -5.73 -4.17
C VAL A 160 -4.82 -6.74 -3.03
N ARG A 161 -5.80 -6.78 -2.12
CA ARG A 161 -5.83 -7.73 -1.01
C ARG A 161 -5.81 -9.19 -1.48
N LYS A 162 -6.65 -9.56 -2.46
CA LYS A 162 -6.71 -10.91 -3.01
C LYS A 162 -5.40 -11.33 -3.69
N VAL A 163 -4.77 -10.43 -4.46
CA VAL A 163 -3.47 -10.68 -5.08
C VAL A 163 -2.42 -10.93 -4.01
N PHE A 164 -2.35 -10.06 -3.01
CA PHE A 164 -1.42 -10.18 -1.90
C PHE A 164 -1.58 -11.50 -1.15
N GLU A 165 -2.79 -11.82 -0.68
CA GLU A 165 -3.06 -13.03 0.10
C GLU A 165 -2.71 -14.29 -0.69
N ARG A 166 -3.18 -14.37 -1.96
CA ARG A 166 -2.88 -15.50 -2.83
C ARG A 166 -1.39 -15.68 -3.04
N GLY A 167 -0.67 -14.63 -3.47
CA GLY A 167 0.75 -14.74 -3.78
C GLY A 167 1.61 -15.07 -2.57
N VAL A 168 1.28 -14.51 -1.39
CA VAL A 168 2.00 -14.85 -0.15
C VAL A 168 1.73 -16.29 0.26
N LEU A 169 0.49 -16.78 0.20
CA LEU A 169 0.14 -18.16 0.58
C LEU A 169 0.67 -19.20 -0.41
N GLU A 170 0.77 -18.87 -1.69
CA GLU A 170 1.41 -19.73 -2.70
C GLU A 170 2.91 -19.93 -2.39
N ALA A 171 3.61 -18.86 -1.99
CA ALA A 171 5.04 -18.92 -1.68
C ALA A 171 5.33 -19.43 -0.25
N TRP A 172 4.45 -19.12 0.70
CA TRP A 172 4.59 -19.37 2.14
C TRP A 172 3.32 -20.01 2.72
N PRO A 173 3.00 -21.27 2.42
CA PRO A 173 1.69 -21.90 2.69
C PRO A 173 1.37 -22.10 4.18
N ARG A 174 2.36 -21.95 5.09
CA ARG A 174 2.16 -22.13 6.53
C ARG A 174 1.95 -20.83 7.30
N VAL A 175 2.04 -19.67 6.63
CA VAL A 175 1.75 -18.40 7.31
C VAL A 175 0.23 -18.21 7.47
N THR A 176 -0.16 -17.51 8.54
CA THR A 176 -1.55 -17.13 8.76
C THR A 176 -1.70 -15.62 8.54
N ILE A 177 -2.43 -15.24 7.49
CA ILE A 177 -2.68 -13.83 7.19
C ILE A 177 -3.86 -13.33 8.02
N MET A 178 -3.70 -12.15 8.66
CA MET A 178 -4.72 -11.59 9.53
C MET A 178 -4.69 -10.07 9.59
N VAL A 179 -5.81 -9.48 9.96
CA VAL A 179 -5.88 -8.04 10.30
C VAL A 179 -5.62 -7.90 11.80
N PRO A 180 -4.66 -7.03 12.22
CA PRO A 180 -4.45 -6.74 13.64
C PRO A 180 -5.72 -6.23 14.32
N LYS A 181 -6.05 -6.77 15.49
CA LYS A 181 -7.24 -6.36 16.23
C LYS A 181 -7.08 -5.00 16.91
N LEU A 182 -5.85 -4.70 17.34
CA LEU A 182 -5.54 -3.43 18.00
C LEU A 182 -5.15 -2.37 16.95
N LYS A 183 -5.66 -1.17 17.15
CA LYS A 183 -5.18 0.00 16.40
C LYS A 183 -3.72 0.30 16.73
N PRO A 184 -2.94 0.92 15.85
CA PRO A 184 -1.53 1.21 16.05
C PRO A 184 -1.24 1.95 17.36
N GLU A 185 -2.10 2.90 17.73
CA GLU A 185 -1.96 3.71 18.94
C GLU A 185 -2.10 2.84 20.22
N ALA A 186 -3.11 1.98 20.24
CA ALA A 186 -3.34 1.06 21.35
C ALA A 186 -2.21 0.02 21.46
N ALA A 187 -1.72 -0.48 20.33
CA ALA A 187 -0.59 -1.42 20.28
C ALA A 187 0.72 -0.76 20.74
N ALA A 188 0.92 0.54 20.46
CA ALA A 188 2.07 1.29 20.92
C ALA A 188 2.04 1.50 22.45
N LEU A 189 0.87 1.86 22.97
CA LEU A 189 0.66 2.02 24.43
C LEU A 189 0.92 0.71 25.17
N GLN A 190 0.34 -0.40 24.69
CA GLN A 190 0.56 -1.72 25.30
C GLN A 190 2.06 -2.08 25.33
N TYR A 191 2.77 -1.86 24.21
CA TYR A 191 4.20 -2.11 24.14
C TYR A 191 5.00 -1.29 25.15
N SER A 192 4.69 0.01 25.32
CA SER A 192 5.35 0.86 26.32
C SER A 192 5.11 0.39 27.73
N MET A 193 3.86 0.07 28.09
CA MET A 193 3.51 -0.41 29.44
C MET A 193 4.26 -1.70 29.80
N GLU A 194 4.32 -2.67 28.88
CA GLU A 194 5.03 -3.92 29.12
C GLU A 194 6.55 -3.75 29.23
N LYS A 195 7.13 -2.77 28.51
CA LYS A 195 8.56 -2.45 28.59
C LYS A 195 8.94 -1.74 29.88
N GLU A 196 8.05 -0.93 30.41
CA GLU A 196 8.25 -0.18 31.68
C GLU A 196 7.85 -0.98 32.94
N GLY A 197 7.27 -2.17 32.77
CA GLY A 197 6.87 -3.04 33.87
C GLY A 197 5.64 -2.55 34.62
N VAL A 198 4.78 -1.74 33.97
CA VAL A 198 3.53 -1.22 34.53
C VAL A 198 2.36 -2.03 34.03
#